data_14748b2701cfed28cf76b7c3b29e4028
#
_entry.id   14748b2701cfed28cf76b7c3b29e4028
#
_cell.length_a   1.000
_cell.length_b   1.000
_cell.length_c   1.000
_cell.angle_alpha   90.00
_cell.angle_beta   90.00
_cell.angle_gamma   90.00
#
_symmetry.space_group_name_H-M   'P 1'
#
loop_
_entity.id
_entity.type
_entity.pdbx_description
1 polymer ?
#
loop_
_entity_poly.entity_id
_entity_poly.type
_entity_poly.pdbx_seq_one_letter_code
_entity_poly.pdbx_strand_id
1 'polypeptide(L)'
;MSVKRFVCAAVLAACCGMAVPARAADTIETGLIGAANAVEWPMYIGLHKGFFTDAGIKPDVIYVPTAPGLVQQLAAGSLDVCDIGVVEPIHAVARGASVGILRISGAVSPYAIIAKSDIKTIKDIKGHTFVIGGLVDINRVYLERVLKAAGLKDADIDITVAGSTSARFAALKSGSADVTMLAPPVNFFAEAAGFHSIGNMIDYTKDLPFGSTDVSRAFAEKHKDAVLRFVSALDKAYAWFNNDANRDGAIDILVDEMKNSKRDDVAKSYDFLRKIGFFPTDGTISKKHVEALMDEMTAIGDTNGKVPMDTLIIAGVSKVGP
;
A
#
# COMPACT_ATOMS: atom_id res chain seq x y z
N MET A 1 54.60 -68.70 -26.32
CA MET A 1 53.24 -68.47 -25.80
C MET A 1 53.22 -67.00 -25.24
N SER A 2 52.55 -66.12 -25.98
CA SER A 2 52.53 -64.67 -25.78
C SER A 2 51.23 -64.26 -25.08
N VAL A 3 51.32 -63.63 -23.92
CA VAL A 3 50.19 -63.12 -23.19
C VAL A 3 50.08 -61.61 -23.45
N LYS A 4 49.07 -61.22 -24.20
CA LYS A 4 48.76 -59.79 -24.47
C LYS A 4 48.06 -59.21 -23.25
N ARG A 5 48.63 -58.13 -22.65
CA ARG A 5 47.98 -57.30 -21.62
C ARG A 5 47.13 -56.25 -22.30
N PHE A 6 45.81 -56.27 -22.04
CA PHE A 6 44.91 -55.20 -22.37
C PHE A 6 44.95 -54.14 -21.26
N VAL A 7 45.29 -52.90 -21.59
CA VAL A 7 45.19 -51.75 -20.72
C VAL A 7 43.88 -51.04 -21.04
N CYS A 8 42.90 -51.12 -20.14
CA CYS A 8 41.70 -50.29 -20.18
C CYS A 8 42.01 -48.94 -19.59
N ALA A 9 42.07 -47.90 -20.43
CA ALA A 9 42.11 -46.51 -19.98
C ALA A 9 40.71 -46.04 -19.67
N ALA A 10 40.37 -45.86 -18.38
CA ALA A 10 39.12 -45.22 -17.95
C ALA A 10 39.28 -43.71 -18.07
N VAL A 11 38.58 -43.07 -18.97
CA VAL A 11 38.47 -41.62 -19.08
C VAL A 11 37.39 -41.15 -18.08
N LEU A 12 37.79 -40.65 -16.93
CA LEU A 12 36.92 -39.90 -16.01
C LEU A 12 36.70 -38.50 -16.61
N ALA A 13 35.54 -38.27 -17.20
CA ALA A 13 35.07 -36.94 -17.56
C ALA A 13 34.67 -36.21 -16.27
N ALA A 14 35.52 -35.32 -15.77
CA ALA A 14 35.22 -34.42 -14.67
C ALA A 14 34.24 -33.34 -15.15
N CYS A 15 32.93 -33.55 -14.92
CA CYS A 15 31.94 -32.49 -15.01
C CYS A 15 32.17 -31.55 -13.83
N CYS A 16 33.05 -30.55 -13.99
CA CYS A 16 33.07 -29.38 -13.12
C CYS A 16 31.79 -28.57 -13.40
N GLY A 17 30.71 -28.91 -12.74
CA GLY A 17 29.57 -28.02 -12.59
C GLY A 17 30.07 -26.75 -11.90
N MET A 18 30.09 -25.64 -12.64
CA MET A 18 30.32 -24.33 -12.03
C MET A 18 29.12 -24.09 -11.09
N ALA A 19 29.29 -24.39 -9.80
CA ALA A 19 28.38 -23.92 -8.76
C ALA A 19 28.45 -22.40 -8.77
N VAL A 20 27.47 -21.74 -9.37
CA VAL A 20 27.28 -20.30 -9.21
C VAL A 20 27.10 -20.10 -7.70
N PRO A 21 27.94 -19.30 -7.03
CA PRO A 21 27.77 -19.07 -5.60
C PRO A 21 26.36 -18.49 -5.40
N ALA A 22 25.55 -19.18 -4.61
CA ALA A 22 24.24 -18.66 -4.20
C ALA A 22 24.52 -17.34 -3.46
N ARG A 23 24.20 -16.21 -4.09
CA ARG A 23 24.26 -14.90 -3.44
C ARG A 23 23.28 -14.94 -2.28
N ALA A 24 23.74 -14.59 -1.08
CA ALA A 24 22.82 -14.41 0.05
C ALA A 24 21.73 -13.40 -0.34
N ALA A 25 20.49 -13.69 0.04
CA ALA A 25 19.37 -12.76 -0.25
C ALA A 25 19.62 -11.43 0.45
N ASP A 26 19.38 -10.33 -0.25
CA ASP A 26 19.43 -8.99 0.34
C ASP A 26 18.21 -8.83 1.24
N THR A 27 18.40 -8.64 2.54
CA THR A 27 17.33 -8.32 3.48
C THR A 27 16.93 -6.86 3.30
N ILE A 28 15.61 -6.59 3.26
CA ILE A 28 15.03 -5.24 3.13
C ILE A 28 14.02 -5.07 4.26
N GLU A 29 14.32 -4.16 5.20
CA GLU A 29 13.42 -3.77 6.27
C GLU A 29 12.19 -3.07 5.69
N THR A 30 11.04 -3.75 5.69
CA THR A 30 9.84 -3.35 4.95
C THR A 30 8.71 -2.99 5.91
N GLY A 31 8.36 -1.72 5.98
CA GLY A 31 7.31 -1.21 6.86
C GLY A 31 5.92 -1.29 6.24
N LEU A 32 4.95 -1.82 6.97
CA LEU A 32 3.53 -1.81 6.63
C LEU A 32 2.71 -1.20 7.78
N ILE A 33 1.51 -0.67 7.48
CA ILE A 33 0.70 0.02 8.48
C ILE A 33 -0.23 -0.93 9.25
N GLY A 34 -0.22 -0.84 10.57
CA GLY A 34 -1.19 -1.46 11.48
C GLY A 34 -1.04 -2.97 11.60
N ALA A 35 -1.73 -3.73 10.78
CA ALA A 35 -1.73 -5.19 10.73
C ALA A 35 -2.10 -5.65 9.32
N ALA A 36 -2.01 -6.96 9.05
CA ALA A 36 -2.36 -7.52 7.76
C ALA A 36 -3.76 -7.07 7.30
N ASN A 37 -3.85 -6.55 6.08
CA ASN A 37 -5.05 -5.95 5.50
C ASN A 37 -5.07 -6.06 3.98
N ALA A 38 -6.21 -5.75 3.35
CA ALA A 38 -6.40 -5.96 1.93
C ALA A 38 -5.63 -4.95 1.04
N VAL A 39 -5.22 -3.79 1.54
CA VAL A 39 -4.49 -2.80 0.72
C VAL A 39 -3.02 -3.19 0.51
N GLU A 40 -2.50 -4.11 1.33
CA GLU A 40 -1.15 -4.66 1.24
C GLU A 40 -1.08 -6.01 0.47
N TRP A 41 -2.17 -6.44 -0.15
CA TRP A 41 -2.30 -7.77 -0.77
C TRP A 41 -1.16 -8.19 -1.70
N PRO A 42 -0.65 -7.32 -2.60
CA PRO A 42 0.47 -7.71 -3.47
C PRO A 42 1.76 -8.03 -2.70
N MET A 43 2.00 -7.39 -1.53
CA MET A 43 3.14 -7.73 -0.68
C MET A 43 3.05 -9.18 -0.22
N TYR A 44 1.88 -9.60 0.31
CA TYR A 44 1.65 -10.98 0.75
C TYR A 44 1.74 -11.98 -0.40
N ILE A 45 1.19 -11.65 -1.57
CA ILE A 45 1.35 -12.48 -2.76
C ILE A 45 2.84 -12.65 -3.11
N GLY A 46 3.61 -11.58 -3.11
CA GLY A 46 5.04 -11.64 -3.38
C GLY A 46 5.80 -12.55 -2.42
N LEU A 47 5.44 -12.53 -1.14
CA LEU A 47 5.99 -13.40 -0.11
C LEU A 47 5.58 -14.86 -0.32
N HIS A 48 4.27 -15.15 -0.39
CA HIS A 48 3.73 -16.50 -0.50
C HIS A 48 4.07 -17.20 -1.82
N LYS A 49 4.13 -16.44 -2.92
CA LYS A 49 4.47 -16.98 -4.25
C LYS A 49 5.97 -17.05 -4.50
N GLY A 50 6.80 -16.62 -3.55
CA GLY A 50 8.25 -16.67 -3.66
C GLY A 50 8.85 -15.64 -4.61
N PHE A 51 8.10 -14.63 -5.10
CA PHE A 51 8.61 -13.66 -6.08
C PHE A 51 9.78 -12.85 -5.55
N PHE A 52 9.82 -12.54 -4.25
CA PHE A 52 10.96 -11.91 -3.61
C PHE A 52 12.14 -12.86 -3.50
N THR A 53 11.90 -14.10 -3.08
CA THR A 53 12.97 -15.12 -2.97
C THR A 53 13.63 -15.38 -4.32
N ASP A 54 12.83 -15.52 -5.38
CA ASP A 54 13.32 -15.70 -6.77
C ASP A 54 14.14 -14.49 -7.25
N ALA A 55 13.84 -13.31 -6.73
CA ALA A 55 14.61 -12.08 -6.99
C ALA A 55 15.84 -11.94 -6.10
N GLY A 56 16.12 -12.89 -5.20
CA GLY A 56 17.20 -12.81 -4.22
C GLY A 56 16.97 -11.70 -3.18
N ILE A 57 15.71 -11.44 -2.84
CA ILE A 57 15.28 -10.46 -1.83
C ILE A 57 14.60 -11.19 -0.68
N LYS A 58 14.83 -10.73 0.55
CA LYS A 58 14.13 -11.16 1.75
C LYS A 58 13.50 -9.92 2.41
N PRO A 59 12.24 -9.61 2.16
CA PRO A 59 11.55 -8.58 2.93
C PRO A 59 11.44 -9.02 4.39
N ASP A 60 11.85 -8.17 5.32
CA ASP A 60 11.56 -8.31 6.75
C ASP A 60 10.42 -7.35 7.10
N VAL A 61 9.21 -7.90 7.26
CA VAL A 61 7.99 -7.11 7.37
C VAL A 61 7.77 -6.65 8.81
N ILE A 62 7.70 -5.32 8.99
CA ILE A 62 7.51 -4.65 10.28
C ILE A 62 6.21 -3.86 10.24
N TYR A 63 5.27 -4.18 11.15
CA TYR A 63 4.04 -3.43 11.27
C TYR A 63 4.20 -2.23 12.21
N VAL A 64 3.88 -1.04 11.70
CA VAL A 64 3.93 0.22 12.45
C VAL A 64 2.53 0.78 12.62
N PRO A 65 2.11 1.20 13.83
CA PRO A 65 0.70 1.55 14.10
C PRO A 65 0.16 2.74 13.32
N THR A 66 1.02 3.68 12.90
CA THR A 66 0.60 4.95 12.29
C THR A 66 1.42 5.29 11.05
N ALA A 67 0.79 5.96 10.07
CA ALA A 67 1.44 6.43 8.86
C ALA A 67 2.60 7.41 9.13
N PRO A 68 2.47 8.43 10.00
CA PRO A 68 3.63 9.26 10.38
C PRO A 68 4.78 8.48 11.00
N GLY A 69 4.49 7.42 11.77
CA GLY A 69 5.51 6.54 12.36
C GLY A 69 6.29 5.77 11.29
N LEU A 70 5.63 5.30 10.23
CA LEU A 70 6.29 4.65 9.09
C LEU A 70 7.27 5.59 8.39
N VAL A 71 6.82 6.78 7.99
CA VAL A 71 7.68 7.72 7.25
C VAL A 71 8.82 8.26 8.12
N GLN A 72 8.62 8.41 9.44
CA GLN A 72 9.70 8.78 10.36
C GLN A 72 10.78 7.70 10.42
N GLN A 73 10.40 6.42 10.52
CA GLN A 73 11.34 5.30 10.54
C GLN A 73 12.06 5.16 9.18
N LEU A 74 11.35 5.36 8.07
CA LEU A 74 11.95 5.39 6.73
C LEU A 74 12.98 6.52 6.59
N ALA A 75 12.63 7.74 7.02
CA ALA A 75 13.53 8.90 6.99
C ALA A 75 14.74 8.74 7.91
N ALA A 76 14.58 8.04 9.03
CA ALA A 76 15.66 7.72 9.98
C ALA A 76 16.54 6.55 9.52
N GLY A 77 16.16 5.80 8.47
CA GLY A 77 16.87 4.62 7.99
C GLY A 77 16.70 3.38 8.87
N SER A 78 15.66 3.36 9.74
CA SER A 78 15.27 2.15 10.49
C SER A 78 14.39 1.22 9.65
N LEU A 79 13.81 1.75 8.57
CA LEU A 79 13.18 1.01 7.48
C LEU A 79 13.89 1.38 6.19
N ASP A 80 13.98 0.43 5.28
CA ASP A 80 14.52 0.63 3.93
C ASP A 80 13.43 1.04 2.96
N VAL A 81 12.28 0.34 3.04
CA VAL A 81 11.09 0.51 2.19
C VAL A 81 9.84 0.53 3.07
N CYS A 82 8.80 1.24 2.67
CA CYS A 82 7.47 1.09 3.27
C CYS A 82 6.36 1.23 2.22
N ASP A 83 5.16 0.74 2.55
CA ASP A 83 3.94 1.03 1.78
C ASP A 83 3.00 1.88 2.64
N ILE A 84 2.53 3.00 2.09
CA ILE A 84 1.87 4.06 2.88
C ILE A 84 1.01 4.94 1.96
N GLY A 85 0.18 5.81 2.53
CA GLY A 85 -0.52 6.86 1.79
C GLY A 85 0.47 7.79 1.09
N VAL A 86 0.16 8.19 -0.14
CA VAL A 86 1.07 9.04 -0.96
C VAL A 86 1.25 10.47 -0.41
N VAL A 87 0.41 10.91 0.51
CA VAL A 87 0.51 12.20 1.21
C VAL A 87 1.74 12.25 2.11
N GLU A 88 2.07 11.15 2.78
CA GLU A 88 3.13 11.08 3.76
C GLU A 88 4.53 11.31 3.17
N PRO A 89 4.95 10.67 2.06
CA PRO A 89 6.24 10.98 1.43
C PRO A 89 6.27 12.43 0.87
N ILE A 90 5.15 12.97 0.38
CA ILE A 90 5.08 14.39 -0.05
C ILE A 90 5.38 15.31 1.14
N HIS A 91 4.74 15.09 2.30
CA HIS A 91 5.02 15.85 3.53
C HIS A 91 6.47 15.72 3.99
N ALA A 92 7.00 14.49 3.96
CA ALA A 92 8.36 14.22 4.39
C ALA A 92 9.38 14.99 3.52
N VAL A 93 9.22 14.93 2.19
CA VAL A 93 10.09 15.64 1.24
C VAL A 93 9.91 17.16 1.37
N ALA A 94 8.69 17.67 1.55
CA ALA A 94 8.43 19.10 1.79
C ALA A 94 9.14 19.63 3.04
N ARG A 95 9.42 18.76 4.01
CA ARG A 95 10.18 19.07 5.24
C ARG A 95 11.67 18.70 5.14
N GLY A 96 12.16 18.33 3.97
CA GLY A 96 13.56 18.03 3.71
C GLY A 96 13.99 16.60 4.07
N ALA A 97 13.05 15.68 4.29
CA ALA A 97 13.40 14.28 4.53
C ALA A 97 13.93 13.59 3.27
N SER A 98 14.91 12.70 3.44
CA SER A 98 15.57 11.98 2.35
C SER A 98 14.84 10.67 2.02
N VAL A 99 13.61 10.79 1.52
CA VAL A 99 12.76 9.66 1.08
C VAL A 99 12.33 9.87 -0.37
N GLY A 100 11.83 8.82 -1.02
CA GLY A 100 11.31 8.93 -2.37
C GLY A 100 10.34 7.82 -2.72
N ILE A 101 9.45 8.09 -3.67
CA ILE A 101 8.42 7.18 -4.16
C ILE A 101 9.02 6.27 -5.22
N LEU A 102 8.90 4.95 -5.04
CA LEU A 102 9.29 3.93 -6.02
C LEU A 102 8.20 3.71 -7.06
N ARG A 103 6.95 3.58 -6.58
CA ARG A 103 5.77 3.28 -7.40
C ARG A 103 4.47 3.68 -6.70
N ILE A 104 3.39 3.84 -7.46
CA ILE A 104 2.04 3.89 -6.89
C ILE A 104 1.62 2.47 -6.51
N SER A 105 1.19 2.29 -5.28
CA SER A 105 0.68 1.02 -4.74
C SER A 105 -0.85 0.93 -4.80
N GLY A 106 -1.54 2.06 -4.62
CA GLY A 106 -2.98 2.19 -4.76
C GLY A 106 -3.34 3.35 -5.68
N ALA A 107 -3.96 3.05 -6.84
CA ALA A 107 -4.26 4.05 -7.87
C ALA A 107 -5.44 4.96 -7.50
N VAL A 108 -6.38 4.47 -6.70
CA VAL A 108 -7.62 5.14 -6.29
C VAL A 108 -7.94 4.82 -4.84
N SER A 109 -8.88 5.53 -4.22
CA SER A 109 -9.28 5.25 -2.83
C SER A 109 -10.05 3.94 -2.69
N PRO A 110 -9.67 3.04 -1.75
CA PRO A 110 -10.40 1.81 -1.46
C PRO A 110 -11.50 2.00 -0.39
N TYR A 111 -11.68 3.20 0.15
CA TYR A 111 -12.56 3.42 1.29
C TYR A 111 -14.03 3.46 0.89
N ALA A 112 -14.87 2.81 1.72
CA ALA A 112 -16.29 3.12 1.84
C ALA A 112 -16.49 4.13 2.98
N ILE A 113 -17.45 5.05 2.82
CA ILE A 113 -17.90 5.96 3.87
C ILE A 113 -18.97 5.24 4.67
N ILE A 114 -18.65 4.85 5.89
CA ILE A 114 -19.51 4.04 6.76
C ILE A 114 -20.08 4.91 7.87
N ALA A 115 -21.38 4.77 8.10
CA ALA A 115 -22.12 5.60 9.06
C ALA A 115 -23.08 4.78 9.93
N LYS A 116 -23.54 5.40 11.02
CA LYS A 116 -24.68 4.95 11.83
C LYS A 116 -25.96 4.95 11.01
N SER A 117 -26.95 4.19 11.46
CA SER A 117 -28.20 3.92 10.71
C SER A 117 -29.08 5.12 10.43
N ASP A 118 -28.97 6.21 11.18
CA ASP A 118 -29.70 7.45 11.02
C ASP A 118 -29.11 8.40 9.96
N ILE A 119 -27.83 8.26 9.62
CA ILE A 119 -27.13 9.05 8.60
C ILE A 119 -27.21 8.33 7.26
N LYS A 120 -27.95 8.85 6.28
CA LYS A 120 -28.26 8.17 5.02
C LYS A 120 -27.44 8.63 3.82
N THR A 121 -26.95 9.86 3.87
CA THR A 121 -26.18 10.50 2.79
C THR A 121 -25.01 11.29 3.35
N ILE A 122 -24.05 11.69 2.49
CA ILE A 122 -22.95 12.57 2.91
C ILE A 122 -23.43 13.95 3.39
N LYS A 123 -24.65 14.38 3.07
CA LYS A 123 -25.20 15.65 3.58
C LYS A 123 -25.70 15.55 5.01
N ASP A 124 -26.07 14.34 5.43
CA ASP A 124 -26.59 14.10 6.78
C ASP A 124 -25.47 14.03 7.83
N ILE A 125 -24.18 14.11 7.43
CA ILE A 125 -23.04 14.11 8.35
C ILE A 125 -22.91 15.42 9.14
N LYS A 126 -23.65 16.46 8.79
CA LYS A 126 -23.66 17.75 9.51
C LYS A 126 -24.04 17.57 10.99
N GLY A 127 -23.21 18.12 11.88
CA GLY A 127 -23.40 18.02 13.33
C GLY A 127 -22.99 16.67 13.93
N HIS A 128 -22.40 15.77 13.13
CA HIS A 128 -21.94 14.45 13.57
C HIS A 128 -20.43 14.39 13.72
N THR A 129 -19.96 13.39 14.50
CA THR A 129 -18.54 13.12 14.69
C THR A 129 -18.01 12.24 13.57
N PHE A 130 -17.09 12.78 12.77
CA PHE A 130 -16.38 12.05 11.71
C PHE A 130 -14.97 11.67 12.19
N VAL A 131 -14.68 10.37 12.31
CA VAL A 131 -13.35 9.91 12.69
C VAL A 131 -12.50 9.61 11.46
N ILE A 132 -11.28 10.16 11.41
CA ILE A 132 -10.27 9.96 10.36
C ILE A 132 -9.01 9.30 10.91
N GLY A 133 -8.07 8.96 10.03
CA GLY A 133 -6.78 8.35 10.41
C GLY A 133 -5.85 9.34 11.10
N GLY A 134 -5.73 10.55 10.56
CA GLY A 134 -4.88 11.63 11.05
C GLY A 134 -5.25 12.97 10.42
N LEU A 135 -4.79 14.06 11.02
CA LEU A 135 -5.04 15.42 10.51
C LEU A 135 -4.11 15.80 9.35
N VAL A 136 -3.05 15.02 9.11
CA VAL A 136 -2.04 15.26 8.09
C VAL A 136 -1.80 13.98 7.26
N ASP A 137 -2.85 13.21 7.00
CA ASP A 137 -2.84 12.00 6.19
C ASP A 137 -3.85 12.05 5.03
N ILE A 138 -3.85 11.04 4.18
CA ILE A 138 -4.75 10.95 3.02
C ILE A 138 -6.24 11.04 3.40
N ASN A 139 -6.62 10.59 4.62
CA ASN A 139 -8.00 10.67 5.07
C ASN A 139 -8.46 12.12 5.26
N ARG A 140 -7.55 13.04 5.66
CA ARG A 140 -7.87 14.45 5.78
C ARG A 140 -8.19 15.08 4.43
N VAL A 141 -7.37 14.79 3.43
CA VAL A 141 -7.60 15.24 2.03
C VAL A 141 -8.93 14.69 1.50
N TYR A 142 -9.20 13.42 1.76
CA TYR A 142 -10.43 12.78 1.31
C TYR A 142 -11.67 13.33 2.02
N LEU A 143 -11.59 13.62 3.31
CA LEU A 143 -12.69 14.25 4.05
C LEU A 143 -13.04 15.62 3.45
N GLU A 144 -12.05 16.42 3.05
CA GLU A 144 -12.29 17.71 2.38
C GLU A 144 -13.13 17.56 1.10
N ARG A 145 -12.80 16.54 0.28
CA ARG A 145 -13.58 16.25 -0.93
C ARG A 145 -15.02 15.85 -0.61
N VAL A 146 -15.25 15.09 0.46
CA VAL A 146 -16.60 14.72 0.94
C VAL A 146 -17.36 15.95 1.43
N LEU A 147 -16.74 16.78 2.26
CA LEU A 147 -17.36 18.01 2.77
C LEU A 147 -17.73 18.96 1.65
N LYS A 148 -16.84 19.18 0.70
CA LYS A 148 -17.10 19.99 -0.50
C LYS A 148 -18.26 19.44 -1.32
N ALA A 149 -18.32 18.12 -1.54
CA ALA A 149 -19.43 17.48 -2.26
C ALA A 149 -20.77 17.56 -1.49
N ALA A 150 -20.75 17.55 -0.18
CA ALA A 150 -21.89 17.73 0.69
C ALA A 150 -22.35 19.20 0.82
N GLY A 151 -21.51 20.17 0.40
CA GLY A 151 -21.73 21.60 0.62
C GLY A 151 -21.47 22.01 2.09
N LEU A 152 -20.61 21.27 2.78
CA LEU A 152 -20.22 21.44 4.18
C LEU A 152 -18.77 21.93 4.28
N LYS A 153 -18.37 22.32 5.48
CA LYS A 153 -17.01 22.70 5.88
C LYS A 153 -16.66 22.10 7.24
N ASP A 154 -15.40 22.14 7.63
CA ASP A 154 -14.91 21.58 8.90
C ASP A 154 -15.77 21.99 10.11
N ALA A 155 -16.17 23.27 10.17
CA ALA A 155 -16.99 23.79 11.28
C ALA A 155 -18.42 23.20 11.36
N ASP A 156 -18.85 22.42 10.34
CA ASP A 156 -20.16 21.78 10.30
C ASP A 156 -20.16 20.37 10.89
N ILE A 157 -18.99 19.81 11.27
CA ILE A 157 -18.81 18.47 11.83
C ILE A 157 -17.76 18.46 12.95
N ASP A 158 -17.77 17.44 13.80
CA ASP A 158 -16.71 17.20 14.77
C ASP A 158 -15.69 16.20 14.19
N ILE A 159 -14.46 16.65 13.95
CA ILE A 159 -13.38 15.78 13.41
C ILE A 159 -12.58 15.19 14.57
N THR A 160 -12.48 13.85 14.61
CA THR A 160 -11.66 13.11 15.58
C THR A 160 -10.68 12.18 14.87
N VAL A 161 -9.64 11.72 15.58
CA VAL A 161 -8.56 10.91 15.04
C VAL A 161 -8.46 9.58 15.76
N ALA A 162 -8.34 8.46 15.00
CA ALA A 162 -8.17 7.14 15.59
C ALA A 162 -7.12 6.25 14.87
N GLY A 163 -6.37 6.78 13.90
CA GLY A 163 -5.31 6.04 13.19
C GLY A 163 -5.83 4.99 12.21
N SER A 164 -5.52 3.71 12.43
CA SER A 164 -5.79 2.61 11.49
C SER A 164 -7.28 2.39 11.20
N THR A 165 -7.60 1.74 10.08
CA THR A 165 -8.97 1.36 9.72
C THR A 165 -9.67 0.57 10.83
N SER A 166 -8.96 -0.36 11.49
CA SER A 166 -9.52 -1.14 12.60
C SER A 166 -9.82 -0.27 13.83
N ALA A 167 -8.97 0.71 14.13
CA ALA A 167 -9.19 1.65 15.24
C ALA A 167 -10.39 2.57 14.97
N ARG A 168 -10.54 3.05 13.72
CA ARG A 168 -11.71 3.84 13.32
C ARG A 168 -13.02 3.03 13.39
N PHE A 169 -12.99 1.75 13.02
CA PHE A 169 -14.14 0.86 13.20
C PHE A 169 -14.46 0.65 14.69
N ALA A 170 -13.45 0.53 15.55
CA ALA A 170 -13.68 0.43 17.00
C ALA A 170 -14.33 1.72 17.55
N ALA A 171 -13.91 2.91 17.09
CA ALA A 171 -14.54 4.18 17.44
C ALA A 171 -16.02 4.24 17.00
N LEU A 172 -16.34 3.77 15.79
CA LEU A 172 -17.72 3.67 15.31
C LEU A 172 -18.56 2.70 16.19
N LYS A 173 -18.00 1.53 16.52
CA LYS A 173 -18.67 0.53 17.38
C LYS A 173 -18.92 1.01 18.81
N SER A 174 -17.98 1.75 19.39
CA SER A 174 -18.11 2.31 20.74
C SER A 174 -19.09 3.49 20.83
N GLY A 175 -19.49 4.05 19.68
CA GLY A 175 -20.31 5.24 19.61
C GLY A 175 -19.55 6.55 19.80
N SER A 176 -18.22 6.51 19.88
CA SER A 176 -17.36 7.72 19.94
C SER A 176 -17.20 8.39 18.57
N ALA A 177 -17.69 7.76 17.51
CA ALA A 177 -17.82 8.33 16.16
C ALA A 177 -19.16 7.94 15.54
N ASP A 178 -19.65 8.76 14.62
CA ASP A 178 -20.88 8.52 13.88
C ASP A 178 -20.63 8.09 12.44
N VAL A 179 -19.54 8.60 11.84
CA VAL A 179 -19.13 8.37 10.46
C VAL A 179 -17.63 8.14 10.38
N THR A 180 -17.21 7.33 9.43
CA THR A 180 -15.78 7.13 9.12
C THR A 180 -15.58 6.60 7.71
N MET A 181 -14.32 6.53 7.28
CA MET A 181 -13.87 5.86 6.06
C MET A 181 -13.17 4.55 6.42
N LEU A 182 -13.66 3.42 5.87
CA LEU A 182 -13.11 2.09 6.15
C LEU A 182 -12.67 1.39 4.85
N ALA A 183 -11.47 0.84 4.87
CA ALA A 183 -10.96 -0.02 3.81
C ALA A 183 -11.48 -1.47 3.95
N PRO A 184 -11.54 -2.25 2.86
CA PRO A 184 -11.82 -3.68 2.94
C PRO A 184 -10.76 -4.45 3.74
N PRO A 185 -11.16 -5.52 4.44
CA PRO A 185 -12.52 -6.05 4.62
C PRO A 185 -13.30 -5.38 5.75
N VAL A 186 -12.72 -4.39 6.45
CA VAL A 186 -13.30 -3.81 7.68
C VAL A 186 -14.61 -3.07 7.41
N ASN A 187 -14.77 -2.46 6.22
CA ASN A 187 -16.06 -1.91 5.80
C ASN A 187 -17.17 -2.97 5.77
N PHE A 188 -16.89 -4.19 5.29
CA PHE A 188 -17.85 -5.30 5.29
C PHE A 188 -18.15 -5.82 6.70
N PHE A 189 -17.15 -5.79 7.60
CA PHE A 189 -17.37 -6.10 9.01
C PHE A 189 -18.28 -5.06 9.67
N ALA A 190 -18.14 -3.79 9.32
CA ALA A 190 -19.00 -2.73 9.81
C ALA A 190 -20.43 -2.88 9.31
N GLU A 191 -20.63 -3.21 8.03
CA GLU A 191 -21.97 -3.49 7.47
C GLU A 191 -22.62 -4.69 8.17
N ALA A 192 -21.87 -5.77 8.39
CA ALA A 192 -22.35 -6.95 9.15
C ALA A 192 -22.68 -6.64 10.62
N ALA A 193 -22.09 -5.58 11.19
CA ALA A 193 -22.36 -5.10 12.55
C ALA A 193 -23.53 -4.10 12.63
N GLY A 194 -24.22 -3.82 11.51
CA GLY A 194 -25.43 -2.97 11.46
C GLY A 194 -25.17 -1.50 11.07
N PHE A 195 -23.93 -1.16 10.75
CA PHE A 195 -23.62 0.11 10.07
C PHE A 195 -23.88 -0.01 8.58
N HIS A 196 -23.85 1.10 7.83
CA HIS A 196 -24.07 1.02 6.39
C HIS A 196 -23.18 2.01 5.64
N SER A 197 -22.93 1.71 4.36
CA SER A 197 -22.22 2.60 3.47
C SER A 197 -23.17 3.71 2.97
N ILE A 198 -22.70 4.95 3.05
CA ILE A 198 -23.36 6.14 2.48
C ILE A 198 -22.65 6.65 1.22
N GLY A 199 -21.65 5.90 0.72
CA GLY A 199 -20.93 6.18 -0.52
C GLY A 199 -19.55 5.55 -0.53
N ASN A 200 -18.89 5.62 -1.68
CA ASN A 200 -17.49 5.20 -1.83
C ASN A 200 -16.60 6.42 -2.09
N MET A 201 -15.43 6.44 -1.49
CA MET A 201 -14.50 7.57 -1.66
C MET A 201 -14.05 7.76 -3.11
N ILE A 202 -13.95 6.69 -3.90
CA ILE A 202 -13.60 6.79 -5.31
C ILE A 202 -14.55 7.71 -6.10
N ASP A 203 -15.80 7.85 -5.67
CA ASP A 203 -16.78 8.73 -6.34
C ASP A 203 -16.41 10.22 -6.21
N TYR A 204 -15.57 10.57 -5.24
CA TYR A 204 -15.11 11.93 -4.94
C TYR A 204 -13.62 12.16 -5.24
N THR A 205 -12.84 11.09 -5.38
CA THR A 205 -11.36 11.16 -5.38
C THR A 205 -10.70 10.30 -6.46
N LYS A 206 -11.41 9.97 -7.54
CA LYS A 206 -10.88 9.12 -8.64
C LYS A 206 -9.67 9.68 -9.36
N ASP A 207 -9.42 10.98 -9.19
CA ASP A 207 -8.28 11.73 -9.74
C ASP A 207 -7.09 11.82 -8.76
N LEU A 208 -7.22 11.26 -7.56
CA LEU A 208 -6.19 11.28 -6.53
C LEU A 208 -5.66 9.87 -6.27
N PRO A 209 -4.33 9.65 -6.28
CA PRO A 209 -3.74 8.37 -5.90
C PRO A 209 -3.91 8.13 -4.41
N PHE A 210 -4.01 6.86 -4.02
CA PHE A 210 -4.19 6.49 -2.61
C PHE A 210 -2.86 6.25 -1.90
N GLY A 211 -2.02 5.38 -2.46
CA GLY A 211 -0.82 4.91 -1.78
C GLY A 211 0.38 4.75 -2.69
N SER A 212 1.53 4.72 -2.07
CA SER A 212 2.82 4.51 -2.73
C SER A 212 3.69 3.53 -1.94
N THR A 213 4.57 2.86 -2.66
CA THR A 213 5.72 2.16 -2.08
C THR A 213 6.89 3.13 -2.09
N ASP A 214 7.46 3.40 -0.93
CA ASP A 214 8.45 4.44 -0.71
C ASP A 214 9.76 3.85 -0.20
N VAL A 215 10.86 4.58 -0.38
CA VAL A 215 12.21 4.12 -0.04
C VAL A 215 13.02 5.22 0.64
N SER A 216 13.89 4.85 1.57
CA SER A 216 15.00 5.71 2.01
C SER A 216 15.94 5.99 0.84
N ARG A 217 16.21 7.27 0.52
CA ARG A 217 17.13 7.61 -0.59
C ARG A 217 18.52 7.07 -0.35
N ALA A 218 19.01 7.12 0.88
CA ALA A 218 20.31 6.57 1.23
C ALA A 218 20.38 5.06 0.94
N PHE A 219 19.30 4.31 1.22
CA PHE A 219 19.24 2.91 0.88
C PHE A 219 19.17 2.70 -0.64
N ALA A 220 18.33 3.46 -1.36
CA ALA A 220 18.19 3.35 -2.80
C ALA A 220 19.50 3.68 -3.55
N GLU A 221 20.26 4.65 -3.09
CA GLU A 221 21.58 4.99 -3.66
C GLU A 221 22.61 3.88 -3.44
N LYS A 222 22.67 3.36 -2.22
CA LYS A 222 23.64 2.31 -1.83
C LYS A 222 23.29 0.93 -2.39
N HIS A 223 21.99 0.61 -2.50
CA HIS A 223 21.46 -0.71 -2.84
C HIS A 223 20.54 -0.70 -4.06
N LYS A 224 20.83 0.13 -5.07
CA LYS A 224 19.97 0.33 -6.25
C LYS A 224 19.55 -0.97 -6.92
N ASP A 225 20.44 -1.93 -7.05
CA ASP A 225 20.15 -3.25 -7.64
C ASP A 225 19.11 -4.04 -6.81
N ALA A 226 19.24 -4.03 -5.48
CA ALA A 226 18.27 -4.67 -4.59
C ALA A 226 16.88 -4.00 -4.69
N VAL A 227 16.84 -2.66 -4.73
CA VAL A 227 15.59 -1.91 -4.92
C VAL A 227 14.92 -2.23 -6.25
N LEU A 228 15.66 -2.31 -7.35
CA LEU A 228 15.14 -2.69 -8.66
C LEU A 228 14.55 -4.11 -8.65
N ARG A 229 15.23 -5.06 -8.00
CA ARG A 229 14.74 -6.44 -7.86
C ARG A 229 13.50 -6.52 -6.96
N PHE A 230 13.46 -5.74 -5.88
CA PHE A 230 12.29 -5.61 -5.00
C PHE A 230 11.08 -5.09 -5.78
N VAL A 231 11.21 -3.98 -6.52
CA VAL A 231 10.15 -3.42 -7.36
C VAL A 231 9.69 -4.43 -8.42
N SER A 232 10.63 -5.12 -9.08
CA SER A 232 10.29 -6.15 -10.07
C SER A 232 9.50 -7.33 -9.46
N ALA A 233 9.83 -7.74 -8.24
CA ALA A 233 9.07 -8.78 -7.52
C ALA A 233 7.67 -8.31 -7.16
N LEU A 234 7.52 -7.06 -6.71
CA LEU A 234 6.22 -6.44 -6.50
C LEU A 234 5.40 -6.37 -7.80
N ASP A 235 5.97 -5.90 -8.91
CA ASP A 235 5.28 -5.82 -10.20
C ASP A 235 4.71 -7.20 -10.61
N LYS A 236 5.45 -8.29 -10.38
CA LYS A 236 4.94 -9.65 -10.58
C LYS A 236 3.75 -9.97 -9.67
N ALA A 237 3.80 -9.56 -8.40
CA ALA A 237 2.72 -9.78 -7.45
C ALA A 237 1.46 -9.00 -7.84
N TYR A 238 1.60 -7.76 -8.30
CA TYR A 238 0.49 -6.96 -8.83
C TYR A 238 -0.12 -7.57 -10.09
N ALA A 239 0.73 -8.03 -11.03
CA ALA A 239 0.26 -8.73 -12.22
C ALA A 239 -0.47 -10.03 -11.87
N TRP A 240 0.05 -10.77 -10.88
CA TRP A 240 -0.56 -12.01 -10.41
C TRP A 240 -1.93 -11.76 -9.74
N PHE A 241 -2.07 -10.73 -8.89
CA PHE A 241 -3.35 -10.31 -8.31
C PHE A 241 -4.37 -9.93 -9.39
N ASN A 242 -3.91 -9.25 -10.43
CA ASN A 242 -4.76 -8.75 -11.51
C ASN A 242 -5.17 -9.82 -12.54
N ASN A 243 -4.67 -11.05 -12.42
CA ASN A 243 -5.10 -12.17 -13.26
C ASN A 243 -6.25 -12.94 -12.59
N ASP A 244 -7.43 -12.92 -13.20
CA ASP A 244 -8.65 -13.52 -12.66
C ASP A 244 -8.52 -15.04 -12.39
N ALA A 245 -7.64 -15.73 -13.10
CA ALA A 245 -7.34 -17.15 -12.85
C ALA A 245 -6.73 -17.39 -11.46
N ASN A 246 -6.19 -16.35 -10.82
CA ASN A 246 -5.55 -16.43 -9.51
C ASN A 246 -6.46 -15.99 -8.34
N ARG A 247 -7.73 -15.65 -8.62
CA ARG A 247 -8.68 -15.11 -7.64
C ARG A 247 -8.72 -15.91 -6.33
N ASP A 248 -8.97 -17.20 -6.41
CA ASP A 248 -9.10 -18.04 -5.22
C ASP A 248 -7.78 -18.16 -4.44
N GLY A 249 -6.66 -18.28 -5.17
CA GLY A 249 -5.34 -18.27 -4.53
C GLY A 249 -4.99 -16.94 -3.86
N ALA A 250 -5.42 -15.80 -4.42
CA ALA A 250 -5.26 -14.50 -3.80
C ALA A 250 -6.07 -14.41 -2.49
N ILE A 251 -7.33 -14.87 -2.52
CA ILE A 251 -8.21 -14.91 -1.36
C ILE A 251 -7.58 -15.78 -0.25
N ASP A 252 -7.10 -16.98 -0.58
CA ASP A 252 -6.49 -17.89 0.38
C ASP A 252 -5.26 -17.30 1.06
N ILE A 253 -4.40 -16.60 0.31
CA ILE A 253 -3.23 -15.88 0.84
C ILE A 253 -3.66 -14.83 1.88
N LEU A 254 -4.64 -13.99 1.58
CA LEU A 254 -5.04 -12.94 2.53
C LEU A 254 -5.79 -13.51 3.74
N VAL A 255 -6.55 -14.59 3.58
CA VAL A 255 -7.18 -15.31 4.70
C VAL A 255 -6.12 -15.84 5.66
N ASP A 256 -5.01 -16.41 5.13
CA ASP A 256 -3.90 -16.89 5.93
C ASP A 256 -3.19 -15.75 6.70
N GLU A 257 -2.93 -14.63 6.04
CA GLU A 257 -2.32 -13.46 6.69
C GLU A 257 -3.22 -12.83 7.77
N MET A 258 -4.51 -12.72 7.51
CA MET A 258 -5.47 -12.05 8.41
C MET A 258 -6.06 -12.97 9.49
N LYS A 259 -5.69 -14.22 9.57
CA LYS A 259 -6.01 -15.29 10.56
C LYS A 259 -7.45 -15.37 11.11
N ASN A 260 -8.13 -14.25 11.32
CA ASN A 260 -9.48 -14.16 11.91
C ASN A 260 -10.53 -13.65 10.92
N SER A 261 -10.20 -13.53 9.64
CA SER A 261 -11.13 -13.04 8.60
C SER A 261 -11.92 -14.18 7.99
N LYS A 262 -13.22 -13.93 7.76
CA LYS A 262 -14.05 -14.87 7.01
C LYS A 262 -13.68 -14.82 5.54
N ARG A 263 -13.52 -15.99 4.90
CA ARG A 263 -13.19 -16.09 3.48
C ARG A 263 -14.14 -15.31 2.57
N ASP A 264 -15.44 -15.27 2.91
CA ASP A 264 -16.44 -14.53 2.13
C ASP A 264 -16.20 -13.01 2.14
N ASP A 265 -15.78 -12.44 3.27
CA ASP A 265 -15.49 -11.01 3.38
C ASP A 265 -14.18 -10.65 2.67
N VAL A 266 -13.20 -11.56 2.68
CA VAL A 266 -11.97 -11.42 1.88
C VAL A 266 -12.29 -11.54 0.39
N ALA A 267 -13.18 -12.45 -0.02
CA ALA A 267 -13.63 -12.57 -1.41
C ALA A 267 -14.34 -11.29 -1.90
N LYS A 268 -15.25 -10.72 -1.09
CA LYS A 268 -15.86 -9.42 -1.39
C LYS A 268 -14.82 -8.32 -1.53
N SER A 269 -13.77 -8.34 -0.69
CA SER A 269 -12.67 -7.37 -0.77
C SER A 269 -11.90 -7.50 -2.07
N TYR A 270 -11.60 -8.72 -2.51
CA TYR A 270 -10.96 -8.98 -3.79
C TYR A 270 -11.79 -8.41 -4.94
N ASP A 271 -13.07 -8.81 -5.01
CA ASP A 271 -13.98 -8.41 -6.07
C ASP A 271 -14.16 -6.88 -6.11
N PHE A 272 -14.24 -6.23 -4.95
CA PHE A 272 -14.32 -4.78 -4.84
C PHE A 272 -13.07 -4.09 -5.34
N LEU A 273 -11.88 -4.48 -4.85
CA LEU A 273 -10.60 -3.88 -5.25
C LEU A 273 -10.30 -4.08 -6.73
N ARG A 274 -10.65 -5.25 -7.29
CA ARG A 274 -10.57 -5.52 -8.73
C ARG A 274 -11.50 -4.61 -9.52
N LYS A 275 -12.76 -4.47 -9.08
CA LYS A 275 -13.78 -3.64 -9.74
C LYS A 275 -13.36 -2.18 -9.84
N ILE A 276 -12.77 -1.62 -8.78
CA ILE A 276 -12.34 -0.21 -8.76
C ILE A 276 -10.96 0.02 -9.38
N GLY A 277 -10.25 -1.04 -9.78
CA GLY A 277 -8.88 -0.92 -10.31
C GLY A 277 -7.88 -0.40 -9.28
N PHE A 278 -8.02 -0.80 -8.02
CA PHE A 278 -7.20 -0.29 -6.92
C PHE A 278 -5.71 -0.53 -7.14
N PHE A 279 -5.33 -1.75 -7.48
CA PHE A 279 -3.93 -2.12 -7.73
C PHE A 279 -3.53 -1.86 -9.18
N PRO A 280 -2.69 -0.84 -9.46
CA PRO A 280 -2.23 -0.55 -10.81
C PRO A 280 -1.29 -1.67 -11.31
N THR A 281 -1.35 -1.98 -12.60
CA THR A 281 -0.60 -3.12 -13.19
C THR A 281 0.90 -2.86 -13.26
N ASP A 282 1.34 -1.61 -13.43
CA ASP A 282 2.74 -1.25 -13.66
C ASP A 282 3.33 -0.27 -12.62
N GLY A 283 2.51 0.21 -11.67
CA GLY A 283 2.93 1.12 -10.62
C GLY A 283 3.41 2.50 -11.10
N THR A 284 3.09 2.90 -12.34
CA THR A 284 3.46 4.20 -12.90
C THR A 284 2.94 5.36 -12.04
N ILE A 285 3.81 6.31 -11.74
CA ILE A 285 3.47 7.53 -11.01
C ILE A 285 2.92 8.53 -12.02
N SER A 286 1.59 8.74 -12.03
CA SER A 286 0.98 9.78 -12.86
C SER A 286 1.30 11.16 -12.29
N LYS A 287 2.07 11.94 -13.03
CA LYS A 287 2.41 13.33 -12.66
C LYS A 287 1.16 14.15 -12.42
N LYS A 288 0.17 14.03 -13.31
CA LYS A 288 -1.11 14.74 -13.22
C LYS A 288 -1.84 14.44 -11.91
N HIS A 289 -1.91 13.18 -11.51
CA HIS A 289 -2.65 12.79 -10.29
C HIS A 289 -1.91 13.19 -9.01
N VAL A 290 -0.57 13.07 -8.99
CA VAL A 290 0.23 13.51 -7.85
C VAL A 290 0.18 15.04 -7.72
N GLU A 291 0.23 15.78 -8.83
CA GLU A 291 0.09 17.23 -8.81
C GLU A 291 -1.31 17.68 -8.35
N ALA A 292 -2.38 16.97 -8.76
CA ALA A 292 -3.74 17.22 -8.28
C ALA A 292 -3.86 16.99 -6.76
N LEU A 293 -3.22 15.94 -6.24
CA LEU A 293 -3.17 15.70 -4.81
C LEU A 293 -2.44 16.83 -4.06
N MET A 294 -1.29 17.28 -4.58
CA MET A 294 -0.55 18.40 -3.98
C MET A 294 -1.35 19.71 -4.02
N ASP A 295 -2.17 19.93 -5.04
CA ASP A 295 -3.10 21.07 -5.10
C ASP A 295 -4.13 21.03 -3.97
N GLU A 296 -4.73 19.85 -3.70
CA GLU A 296 -5.65 19.69 -2.58
C GLU A 296 -4.96 19.89 -1.23
N MET A 297 -3.76 19.32 -1.04
CA MET A 297 -2.97 19.50 0.19
C MET A 297 -2.66 20.99 0.44
N THR A 298 -2.33 21.72 -0.62
CA THR A 298 -2.09 23.18 -0.53
C THR A 298 -3.37 23.94 -0.22
N ALA A 299 -4.51 23.58 -0.84
CA ALA A 299 -5.79 24.24 -0.65
C ALA A 299 -6.33 24.11 0.79
N ILE A 300 -6.04 23.00 1.47
CA ILE A 300 -6.41 22.79 2.88
C ILE A 300 -5.35 23.33 3.86
N GLY A 301 -4.30 24.00 3.36
CA GLY A 301 -3.23 24.54 4.20
C GLY A 301 -2.26 23.51 4.77
N ASP A 302 -2.25 22.30 4.23
CA ASP A 302 -1.43 21.19 4.70
C ASP A 302 0.02 21.28 4.19
N THR A 303 0.23 21.91 3.03
CA THR A 303 1.55 22.25 2.49
C THR A 303 1.61 23.71 2.01
N ASN A 304 2.83 24.28 1.97
CA ASN A 304 3.07 25.64 1.48
C ASN A 304 3.33 25.66 -0.05
N GLY A 305 2.66 24.80 -0.82
CA GLY A 305 2.83 24.66 -2.26
C GLY A 305 3.29 23.27 -2.68
N LYS A 306 3.51 23.10 -3.98
CA LYS A 306 3.89 21.81 -4.55
C LYS A 306 5.37 21.51 -4.34
N VAL A 307 5.65 20.27 -4.02
CA VAL A 307 7.00 19.70 -4.04
C VAL A 307 7.37 19.36 -5.50
N PRO A 308 8.59 19.69 -5.98
CA PRO A 308 9.02 19.31 -7.31
C PRO A 308 9.02 17.78 -7.50
N MET A 309 8.46 17.29 -8.62
CA MET A 309 8.32 15.84 -8.88
C MET A 309 9.65 15.09 -8.85
N ASP A 310 10.73 15.69 -9.32
CA ASP A 310 12.08 15.10 -9.30
C ASP A 310 12.61 14.88 -7.89
N THR A 311 12.13 15.64 -6.91
CA THR A 311 12.46 15.44 -5.50
C THR A 311 11.61 14.35 -4.84
N LEU A 312 10.50 13.93 -5.46
CA LEU A 312 9.63 12.85 -4.96
C LEU A 312 10.04 11.47 -5.49
N ILE A 313 10.63 11.38 -6.67
CA ILE A 313 10.93 10.12 -7.34
C ILE A 313 12.38 9.65 -7.11
N ILE A 314 12.64 8.38 -7.39
CA ILE A 314 13.99 7.80 -7.42
C ILE A 314 14.43 7.64 -8.87
N ALA A 315 15.40 8.45 -9.30
CA ALA A 315 15.88 8.48 -10.67
C ALA A 315 16.41 7.11 -11.13
N GLY A 316 15.90 6.65 -12.28
CA GLY A 316 16.26 5.35 -12.86
C GLY A 316 15.69 4.13 -12.11
N VAL A 317 14.70 4.35 -11.23
CA VAL A 317 13.90 3.29 -10.59
C VAL A 317 12.41 3.59 -10.81
N SER A 318 11.94 4.76 -10.38
CA SER A 318 10.53 5.14 -10.50
C SER A 318 10.11 5.34 -11.96
N LYS A 319 8.97 4.77 -12.33
CA LYS A 319 8.34 5.01 -13.63
C LYS A 319 7.39 6.19 -13.51
N VAL A 320 7.57 7.23 -14.32
CA VAL A 320 6.72 8.43 -14.32
C VAL A 320 5.98 8.53 -15.65
N GLY A 321 4.67 8.72 -15.58
CA GLY A 321 3.78 8.96 -16.69
C GLY A 321 3.18 10.38 -16.67
N PRO A 322 2.42 10.73 -17.72
CA PRO A 322 1.73 12.03 -17.83
C PRO A 322 0.66 12.25 -16.77
#